data_733cc6f656719711944713d6cbfd28a4
#
_entry.id   733cc6f656719711944713d6cbfd28a4
#
_cell.length_a   1.000
_cell.length_b   1.000
_cell.length_c   1.000
_cell.angle_alpha   90.00
_cell.angle_beta   90.00
_cell.angle_gamma   90.00
#
_symmetry.space_group_name_H-M   'P 1'
#
loop_
_entity.id
_entity.type
_entity.pdbx_description
1 polymer ?
#
loop_
_entity_poly.entity_id
_entity_poly.type
_entity_poly.pdbx_seq_one_letter_code
_entity_poly.pdbx_strand_id
1 'polypeptide(L)' 'MSQVARIIVNGEPREVPAGMSVAGLRAQLNLDKAPCAAEVNRTLVPLREQATTTLRDGDVVELVTLVGGG' A
#
# COMPACT_ATOMS: atom_id res chain seq x y z
N MET A 1 6.19 -8.35 20.80
CA MET A 1 5.29 -8.07 19.67
C MET A 1 5.92 -7.07 18.74
N SER A 2 5.80 -7.32 17.46
CA SER A 2 6.40 -6.43 16.48
C SER A 2 5.55 -5.16 16.35
N GLN A 3 6.20 -3.99 16.38
CA GLN A 3 5.53 -2.71 16.16
C GLN A 3 5.64 -2.26 14.72
N VAL A 4 6.26 -3.06 13.89
CA VAL A 4 6.37 -2.78 12.47
C VAL A 4 5.96 -4.01 11.69
N ALA A 5 5.50 -3.77 10.48
CA ALA A 5 5.28 -4.81 9.50
C ALA A 5 6.31 -4.65 8.40
N ARG A 6 6.92 -5.76 7.99
CA ARG A 6 7.87 -5.76 6.90
C ARG A 6 7.15 -6.22 5.65
N ILE A 7 7.10 -5.35 4.67
CA ILE A 7 6.37 -5.59 3.44
C ILE A 7 7.30 -5.34 2.26
N ILE A 8 6.85 -5.74 1.08
CA ILE A 8 7.54 -5.43 -0.16
C ILE A 8 6.64 -4.53 -0.97
N VAL A 9 7.11 -3.36 -1.34
CA VAL A 9 6.34 -2.40 -2.11
C VAL A 9 7.03 -2.18 -3.44
N ASN A 10 6.35 -2.56 -4.51
CA ASN A 10 6.88 -2.44 -5.88
C ASN A 10 8.28 -3.05 -5.98
N GLY A 11 8.44 -4.22 -5.37
CA GLY A 11 9.70 -4.96 -5.41
C GLY A 11 10.75 -4.55 -4.39
N GLU A 12 10.47 -3.57 -3.55
CA GLU A 12 11.44 -3.09 -2.57
C GLU A 12 10.97 -3.36 -1.14
N PRO A 13 11.85 -3.90 -0.28
CA PRO A 13 11.50 -4.09 1.12
C PRO A 13 11.25 -2.76 1.81
N ARG A 14 10.26 -2.73 2.68
CA ARG A 14 9.91 -1.53 3.42
C ARG A 14 9.30 -1.92 4.76
N GLU A 15 9.64 -1.19 5.80
CA GLU A 15 8.99 -1.34 7.10
C GLU A 15 7.96 -0.23 7.26
N VAL A 16 6.79 -0.61 7.76
CA VAL A 16 5.72 0.34 8.07
C VAL A 16 5.24 0.06 9.48
N PRO A 17 4.62 1.04 10.13
CA PRO A 17 4.04 0.80 11.45
C PRO A 17 3.01 -0.33 11.38
N ALA A 18 3.00 -1.19 12.40
CA ALA A 18 1.99 -2.23 12.48
C ALA A 18 0.60 -1.59 12.51
N GLY A 19 -0.31 -2.16 11.75
CA GLY A 19 -1.67 -1.63 11.65
C GLY A 19 -1.87 -0.62 10.53
N MET A 20 -0.83 -0.28 9.77
CA MET A 20 -0.97 0.66 8.67
C MET A 20 -1.88 0.11 7.59
N SER A 21 -2.76 0.94 7.07
CA SER A 21 -3.64 0.57 5.97
C SER A 21 -2.96 0.85 4.62
N VAL A 22 -3.55 0.31 3.56
CA VAL A 22 -3.10 0.61 2.20
C VAL A 22 -3.17 2.12 1.94
N ALA A 23 -4.25 2.76 2.39
CA ALA A 23 -4.37 4.22 2.22
C ALA A 23 -3.27 4.95 2.99
N GLY A 24 -2.93 4.48 4.19
CA GLY A 24 -1.85 5.06 4.98
C GLY A 24 -0.50 4.93 4.28
N LEU A 25 -0.25 3.79 3.64
CA LEU A 25 0.97 3.59 2.87
C LEU A 25 1.03 4.56 1.69
N ARG A 26 -0.07 4.75 0.98
CA ARG A 26 -0.12 5.70 -0.12
C ARG A 26 0.22 7.11 0.35
N ALA A 27 -0.36 7.50 1.49
CA ALA A 27 -0.08 8.83 2.03
C ALA A 27 1.39 8.98 2.41
N GLN A 28 1.97 7.94 3.00
CA GLN A 28 3.38 7.96 3.38
C GLN A 28 4.30 8.14 2.16
N LEU A 29 3.87 7.62 1.01
CA LEU A 29 4.63 7.73 -0.23
C LEU A 29 4.24 8.92 -1.08
N ASN A 30 3.39 9.81 -0.54
CA ASN A 30 2.89 10.99 -1.25
C ASN A 30 2.07 10.61 -2.49
N LEU A 31 1.37 9.49 -2.43
CA LEU A 31 0.54 9.02 -3.54
C LEU A 31 -0.95 9.16 -3.25
N ASP A 32 -1.30 9.82 -2.15
CA ASP A 32 -2.70 9.91 -1.72
C ASP A 32 -3.52 10.86 -2.58
N LYS A 33 -2.89 11.76 -3.32
CA LYS A 33 -3.59 12.72 -4.17
C LYS A 33 -3.65 12.31 -5.62
N ALA A 34 -2.99 11.24 -5.99
CA ALA A 34 -2.98 10.77 -7.37
C ALA A 34 -3.83 9.50 -7.47
N PRO A 35 -4.49 9.28 -8.61
CA PRO A 35 -5.15 7.99 -8.82
C PRO A 35 -4.12 6.89 -8.72
N CYS A 36 -4.41 5.90 -7.89
CA CYS A 36 -3.45 4.84 -7.62
C CYS A 36 -4.19 3.53 -7.41
N ALA A 37 -3.89 2.56 -8.25
CA ALA A 37 -4.38 1.21 -8.08
C ALA A 37 -3.47 0.49 -7.09
N ALA A 38 -4.05 -0.33 -6.24
CA ALA A 38 -3.30 -1.06 -5.24
C ALA A 38 -3.66 -2.54 -5.29
N GLU A 39 -2.63 -3.38 -5.22
CA GLU A 39 -2.79 -4.82 -5.06
C GLU A 39 -2.01 -5.26 -3.82
N VAL A 40 -2.59 -6.16 -3.07
CA VAL A 40 -1.91 -6.79 -1.94
C VAL A 40 -1.95 -8.29 -2.19
N ASN A 41 -0.77 -8.90 -2.31
CA ASN A 41 -0.64 -10.32 -2.59
C ASN A 41 -1.45 -10.72 -3.84
N ARG A 42 -1.35 -9.89 -4.88
CA ARG A 42 -2.00 -10.10 -6.19
C ARG A 42 -3.52 -9.95 -6.15
N THR A 43 -4.05 -9.41 -5.07
CA THR A 43 -5.48 -9.15 -4.97
C THR A 43 -5.70 -7.65 -5.03
N LEU A 44 -6.53 -7.22 -5.97
CA LEU A 44 -6.86 -5.81 -6.12
C LEU A 44 -7.58 -5.31 -4.86
N VAL A 45 -7.16 -4.17 -4.36
CA VAL A 45 -7.81 -3.49 -3.25
C VAL A 45 -8.49 -2.24 -3.80
N PRO A 46 -9.82 -2.27 -3.97
CA PRO A 46 -10.53 -1.09 -4.51
C PRO A 46 -10.31 0.13 -3.63
N LEU A 47 -10.40 1.29 -4.25
CA LEU A 47 -10.15 2.55 -3.54
C LEU A 47 -10.96 2.65 -2.24
N ARG A 48 -12.24 2.27 -2.29
CA ARG A 48 -13.12 2.37 -1.12
C ARG A 48 -12.71 1.46 0.02
N GLU A 49 -11.85 0.47 -0.24
CA GLU A 49 -11.41 -0.48 0.79
C GLU A 49 -9.99 -0.22 1.26
N GLN A 50 -9.28 0.72 0.64
CA GLN A 50 -7.87 0.92 0.96
C GLN A 50 -7.66 1.46 2.37
N ALA A 51 -8.60 2.25 2.89
CA ALA A 51 -8.47 2.80 4.24
C ALA A 51 -8.70 1.75 5.32
N THR A 52 -9.38 0.65 5.00
CA THR A 52 -9.69 -0.40 5.96
C THR A 52 -8.92 -1.70 5.73
N THR A 53 -8.09 -1.75 4.70
CA THR A 53 -7.26 -2.91 4.44
C THR A 53 -5.93 -2.74 5.15
N THR A 54 -5.72 -3.51 6.20
CA THR A 54 -4.53 -3.44 7.02
C THR A 54 -3.41 -4.27 6.39
N LEU A 55 -2.22 -3.68 6.30
CA LEU A 55 -1.03 -4.38 5.83
C LEU A 55 -0.46 -5.23 6.93
N ARG A 56 0.06 -6.40 6.57
CA ARG A 56 0.60 -7.36 7.51
C ARG A 56 2.02 -7.73 7.11
N ASP A 57 2.75 -8.22 8.09
CA ASP A 57 4.11 -8.68 7.86
C ASP A 57 4.12 -9.72 6.72
N GLY A 58 5.02 -9.54 5.78
CA GLY A 58 5.15 -10.43 4.63
C GLY A 58 4.30 -10.05 3.42
N ASP A 59 3.44 -9.05 3.52
CA ASP A 59 2.62 -8.67 2.38
C ASP A 59 3.46 -8.13 1.23
N VAL A 60 3.05 -8.49 0.02
CA VAL A 60 3.63 -7.96 -1.21
C VAL A 60 2.63 -6.99 -1.81
N VAL A 61 3.01 -5.75 -1.90
CA VAL A 61 2.12 -4.65 -2.31
C VAL A 61 2.61 -4.08 -3.62
N GLU A 62 1.68 -3.86 -4.54
CA GLU A 62 1.97 -3.13 -5.77
C GLU A 62 1.07 -1.91 -5.85
N LEU A 63 1.68 -0.77 -6.05
CA LEU A 63 0.98 0.49 -6.22
C LEU A 63 1.31 1.02 -7.61
N VAL A 64 0.26 1.20 -8.41
CA VAL A 64 0.42 1.70 -9.77
C VAL A 64 -0.25 3.04 -9.85
N THR A 65 0.56 4.08 -10.05
CA THR A 65 0.00 5.42 -10.25
C THR A 65 -0.43 5.54 -11.70
N LEU A 66 -1.66 5.94 -11.87
CA LEU A 66 -2.17 6.26 -13.20
C LEU A 66 -1.72 7.68 -13.49
N VAL A 67 -0.57 7.79 -14.12
CA VAL A 67 -0.12 9.10 -14.56
C VAL A 67 -1.11 9.51 -15.62
N GLY A 68 -1.89 10.48 -15.31
CA GLY A 68 -2.83 11.00 -16.28
C GLY A 68 -2.09 11.27 -17.56
N GLY A 69 -2.42 10.49 -18.55
CA GLY A 69 -1.69 10.50 -19.80
C GLY A 69 -1.90 11.80 -20.52
N GLY A 70 -1.31 12.61 -20.19
CA GLY A 70 -1.47 13.79 -20.93
C GLY A 70 -1.51 14.98 -20.17
#